data_9666d32427f009cc76c24b7ff0650610
#
_entry.id   9666d32427f009cc76c24b7ff0650610
#
_cell.length_a   1.000
_cell.length_b   1.000
_cell.length_c   1.000
_cell.angle_alpha   90.00
_cell.angle_beta   90.00
_cell.angle_gamma   90.00
#
_symmetry.space_group_name_H-M   'P 1'
#
loop_
_entity.id
_entity.type
_entity.pdbx_description
1 polymer ?
#
loop_
_entity_poly.entity_id
_entity_poly.type
_entity_poly.pdbx_seq_one_letter_code
_entity_poly.pdbx_strand_id
1 'polypeptide(L)'
;RERGATLIHISTDYVFGGDGNVPRREDDPVRPLGVYGRTKLAGEKAIAEAGCDALILRTAWLYSEFGNNFVKTMLRLTAQTPRVKVVFDQAGTPTYAADLAGAIHRMISSGAYRGNEGTYHFSNEGVCSWYDFAHEIAVLAGLDPARVIPCHSEEFPSPVERPRYSVLDKTKIKETFNLTIPYWRDALERCLERLGAQTAGTAI
;
A
#
# COMPACT_ATOMS: atom_id res chain seq x y z
N ARG A 1 -1.97 -4.11 -27.58
CA ARG A 1 -1.53 -5.20 -28.44
C ARG A 1 -1.23 -4.74 -29.84
N GLU A 2 -2.19 -4.12 -30.53
CA GLU A 2 -2.02 -3.65 -31.93
C GLU A 2 -0.85 -2.69 -32.14
N ARG A 3 -0.46 -1.95 -31.12
CA ARG A 3 0.64 -0.97 -31.16
C ARG A 3 1.97 -1.51 -30.61
N GLY A 4 2.02 -2.79 -30.17
CA GLY A 4 3.21 -3.35 -29.51
C GLY A 4 3.61 -2.60 -28.21
N ALA A 5 2.65 -1.97 -27.54
CA ALA A 5 2.89 -1.28 -26.28
C ALA A 5 2.73 -2.23 -25.10
N THR A 6 3.60 -2.12 -24.10
CA THR A 6 3.48 -2.81 -22.82
C THR A 6 2.62 -1.99 -21.86
N LEU A 7 1.64 -2.65 -21.23
CA LEU A 7 0.76 -2.04 -20.23
C LEU A 7 1.36 -2.21 -18.83
N ILE A 8 1.43 -1.14 -18.04
CA ILE A 8 1.68 -1.22 -16.60
C ILE A 8 0.37 -0.88 -15.90
N HIS A 9 -0.22 -1.86 -15.20
CA HIS A 9 -1.50 -1.74 -14.52
C HIS A 9 -1.34 -1.81 -13.01
N ILE A 10 -1.89 -0.81 -12.30
CA ILE A 10 -1.91 -0.81 -10.83
C ILE A 10 -3.17 -1.52 -10.35
N SER A 11 -2.98 -2.62 -9.60
CA SER A 11 -4.03 -3.38 -8.94
C SER A 11 -3.93 -3.25 -7.41
N THR A 12 -4.54 -4.15 -6.66
CA THR A 12 -4.72 -4.02 -5.21
C THR A 12 -4.58 -5.36 -4.47
N ASP A 13 -4.18 -5.30 -3.21
CA ASP A 13 -4.25 -6.37 -2.21
C ASP A 13 -5.69 -6.85 -1.94
N TYR A 14 -6.71 -6.03 -2.21
CA TYR A 14 -8.13 -6.36 -2.04
C TYR A 14 -8.64 -7.45 -3.01
N VAL A 15 -7.80 -7.97 -3.91
CA VAL A 15 -8.10 -9.17 -4.67
C VAL A 15 -8.06 -10.43 -3.80
N PHE A 16 -7.42 -10.36 -2.62
CA PHE A 16 -7.36 -11.45 -1.63
C PHE A 16 -8.47 -11.33 -0.59
N GLY A 17 -8.83 -12.46 0.05
CA GLY A 17 -9.91 -12.52 1.05
C GLY A 17 -9.53 -12.02 2.44
N GLY A 18 -8.26 -11.78 2.73
CA GLY A 18 -7.80 -11.25 4.01
C GLY A 18 -7.74 -12.26 5.16
N ASP A 19 -7.96 -13.54 4.88
CA ASP A 19 -7.79 -14.66 5.81
C ASP A 19 -6.32 -15.08 5.91
N GLY A 20 -5.97 -15.77 7.01
CA GLY A 20 -4.60 -16.23 7.25
C GLY A 20 -3.67 -15.18 7.87
N ASN A 21 -2.39 -15.51 7.95
CA ASN A 21 -1.33 -14.73 8.62
C ASN A 21 0.03 -14.86 7.93
N VAL A 22 0.04 -15.28 6.67
CA VAL A 22 1.23 -15.44 5.84
C VAL A 22 1.16 -14.44 4.69
N PRO A 23 2.26 -13.74 4.35
CA PRO A 23 2.28 -12.82 3.22
C PRO A 23 1.81 -13.48 1.92
N ARG A 24 0.91 -12.80 1.20
CA ARG A 24 0.30 -13.30 -0.03
C ARG A 24 1.28 -13.25 -1.19
N ARG A 25 1.37 -14.36 -1.90
CA ARG A 25 2.16 -14.49 -3.14
C ARG A 25 1.28 -14.20 -4.36
N GLU A 26 1.88 -13.93 -5.48
CA GLU A 26 1.17 -13.56 -6.70
C GLU A 26 0.31 -14.70 -7.26
N ASP A 27 0.67 -15.94 -6.98
CA ASP A 27 -0.02 -17.17 -7.38
C ASP A 27 -1.04 -17.68 -6.34
N ASP A 28 -1.16 -17.03 -5.19
CA ASP A 28 -2.17 -17.39 -4.18
C ASP A 28 -3.60 -17.19 -4.72
N PRO A 29 -4.56 -18.02 -4.26
CA PRO A 29 -5.95 -17.90 -4.67
C PRO A 29 -6.54 -16.53 -4.36
N VAL A 30 -7.14 -15.88 -5.38
CA VAL A 30 -7.81 -14.60 -5.25
C VAL A 30 -9.29 -14.77 -4.89
N ARG A 31 -9.77 -14.07 -3.85
CA ARG A 31 -11.15 -14.12 -3.37
C ARG A 31 -11.59 -12.76 -2.82
N PRO A 32 -11.84 -11.77 -3.68
CA PRO A 32 -12.18 -10.42 -3.23
C PRO A 32 -13.49 -10.36 -2.45
N LEU A 33 -13.50 -9.72 -1.28
CA LEU A 33 -14.67 -9.57 -0.41
C LEU A 33 -15.64 -8.50 -0.94
N GLY A 34 -15.12 -7.36 -1.38
CA GLY A 34 -15.91 -6.18 -1.77
C GLY A 34 -15.95 -5.91 -3.27
N VAL A 35 -16.79 -4.95 -3.67
CA VAL A 35 -16.94 -4.52 -5.08
C VAL A 35 -15.61 -4.00 -5.64
N TYR A 36 -14.88 -3.21 -4.87
CA TYR A 36 -13.57 -2.67 -5.29
C TYR A 36 -12.59 -3.77 -5.69
N GLY A 37 -12.39 -4.79 -4.83
CA GLY A 37 -11.52 -5.91 -5.16
C GLY A 37 -12.00 -6.70 -6.37
N ARG A 38 -13.32 -6.93 -6.49
CA ARG A 38 -13.90 -7.63 -7.66
C ARG A 38 -13.69 -6.88 -8.97
N THR A 39 -13.87 -5.56 -8.98
CA THR A 39 -13.66 -4.75 -10.20
C THR A 39 -12.18 -4.68 -10.59
N LYS A 40 -11.28 -4.57 -9.61
CA LYS A 40 -9.82 -4.62 -9.88
C LYS A 40 -9.40 -5.98 -10.43
N LEU A 41 -9.88 -7.07 -9.84
CA LEU A 41 -9.62 -8.43 -10.35
C LEU A 41 -10.20 -8.66 -11.76
N ALA A 42 -11.39 -8.11 -12.03
CA ALA A 42 -11.96 -8.15 -13.38
C ALA A 42 -11.07 -7.43 -14.40
N GLY A 43 -10.45 -6.31 -14.00
CA GLY A 43 -9.46 -5.61 -14.83
C GLY A 43 -8.21 -6.46 -15.10
N GLU A 44 -7.67 -7.16 -14.08
CA GLU A 44 -6.54 -8.09 -14.26
C GLU A 44 -6.89 -9.21 -15.28
N LYS A 45 -8.08 -9.79 -15.16
CA LYS A 45 -8.56 -10.83 -16.07
C LYS A 45 -8.73 -10.31 -17.51
N ALA A 46 -9.32 -9.13 -17.67
CA ALA A 46 -9.49 -8.52 -18.99
C ALA A 46 -8.15 -8.23 -19.68
N ILE A 47 -7.11 -7.84 -18.93
CA ILE A 47 -5.76 -7.66 -19.43
C ILE A 47 -5.19 -9.00 -19.93
N ALA A 48 -5.35 -10.08 -19.16
CA ALA A 48 -4.90 -11.41 -19.53
C ALA A 48 -5.62 -11.92 -20.79
N GLU A 49 -6.95 -11.75 -20.86
CA GLU A 49 -7.77 -12.12 -22.01
C GLU A 49 -7.42 -11.33 -23.28
N ALA A 50 -7.04 -10.06 -23.15
CA ALA A 50 -6.58 -9.24 -24.27
C ALA A 50 -5.25 -9.74 -24.86
N GLY A 51 -4.48 -10.55 -24.12
CA GLY A 51 -3.20 -11.08 -24.56
C GLY A 51 -2.18 -10.00 -24.94
N CYS A 52 -2.17 -8.89 -24.21
CA CYS A 52 -1.16 -7.84 -24.38
C CYS A 52 -0.03 -8.05 -23.38
N ASP A 53 1.16 -7.56 -23.72
CA ASP A 53 2.29 -7.52 -22.81
C ASP A 53 1.95 -6.60 -21.63
N ALA A 54 1.93 -7.12 -20.41
CA ALA A 54 1.51 -6.35 -19.25
C ALA A 54 2.28 -6.70 -17.98
N LEU A 55 2.58 -5.67 -17.18
CA LEU A 55 2.95 -5.81 -15.77
C LEU A 55 1.76 -5.35 -14.92
N ILE A 56 1.24 -6.26 -14.10
CA ILE A 56 0.20 -5.96 -13.13
C ILE A 56 0.85 -5.81 -11.76
N LEU A 57 0.79 -4.63 -11.18
CA LEU A 57 1.37 -4.33 -9.87
C LEU A 57 0.25 -4.25 -8.83
N ARG A 58 0.10 -5.29 -8.00
CA ARG A 58 -0.78 -5.23 -6.84
C ARG A 58 -0.09 -4.48 -5.72
N THR A 59 -0.76 -3.49 -5.17
CA THR A 59 -0.25 -2.65 -4.07
C THR A 59 -1.26 -2.52 -2.95
N ALA A 60 -0.82 -2.07 -1.77
CA ALA A 60 -1.64 -1.94 -0.57
C ALA A 60 -1.45 -0.57 0.07
N TRP A 61 -2.48 -0.02 0.71
CA TRP A 61 -2.45 1.16 1.60
C TRP A 61 -1.68 2.35 1.01
N LEU A 62 -1.99 2.69 -0.24
CA LEU A 62 -1.28 3.72 -1.00
C LEU A 62 -1.51 5.12 -0.42
N TYR A 63 -0.46 5.87 -0.19
CA TYR A 63 -0.50 7.26 0.28
C TYR A 63 0.56 8.12 -0.43
N SER A 64 0.35 9.44 -0.39
CA SER A 64 1.28 10.42 -0.95
C SER A 64 1.02 11.82 -0.39
N GLU A 65 1.89 12.75 -0.74
CA GLU A 65 1.68 14.18 -0.54
C GLU A 65 0.53 14.75 -1.39
N PHE A 66 0.10 14.03 -2.44
CA PHE A 66 -0.98 14.44 -3.34
C PHE A 66 -2.31 13.75 -3.01
N GLY A 67 -3.42 14.40 -3.38
CA GLY A 67 -4.77 13.86 -3.19
C GLY A 67 -5.16 13.62 -1.73
N ASN A 68 -6.30 12.98 -1.52
CA ASN A 68 -6.79 12.58 -0.20
C ASN A 68 -6.33 11.16 0.11
N ASN A 69 -5.82 10.94 1.32
CA ASN A 69 -5.35 9.63 1.77
C ASN A 69 -5.35 9.53 3.30
N PHE A 70 -5.02 8.35 3.82
CA PHE A 70 -5.03 8.07 5.25
C PHE A 70 -4.05 8.95 6.04
N VAL A 71 -2.83 9.20 5.54
CA VAL A 71 -1.82 10.04 6.23
C VAL A 71 -2.37 11.44 6.47
N LYS A 72 -2.89 12.11 5.43
CA LYS A 72 -3.47 13.44 5.55
C LYS A 72 -4.70 13.48 6.47
N THR A 73 -5.50 12.41 6.43
CA THR A 73 -6.66 12.28 7.33
C THR A 73 -6.20 12.19 8.78
N MET A 74 -5.19 11.37 9.08
CA MET A 74 -4.66 11.22 10.45
C MET A 74 -3.99 12.50 10.95
N LEU A 75 -3.18 13.16 10.15
CA LEU A 75 -2.60 14.46 10.50
C LEU A 75 -3.68 15.46 10.95
N ARG A 76 -4.73 15.59 10.15
CA ARG A 76 -5.84 16.51 10.45
C ARG A 76 -6.61 16.09 11.71
N LEU A 77 -6.99 14.82 11.81
CA LEU A 77 -7.80 14.32 12.94
C LEU A 77 -7.02 14.38 14.24
N THR A 78 -5.76 13.94 14.26
CA THR A 78 -4.93 13.96 15.48
C THR A 78 -4.63 15.39 15.94
N ALA A 79 -4.51 16.36 15.03
CA ALA A 79 -4.34 17.76 15.40
C ALA A 79 -5.62 18.37 16.01
N GLN A 80 -6.80 17.99 15.51
CA GLN A 80 -8.06 18.66 15.82
C GLN A 80 -8.92 17.91 16.84
N THR A 81 -8.72 16.62 17.04
CA THR A 81 -9.58 15.76 17.85
C THR A 81 -8.81 15.21 19.06
N PRO A 82 -9.34 15.29 20.29
CA PRO A 82 -8.64 14.84 21.49
C PRO A 82 -8.45 13.31 21.52
N ARG A 83 -9.28 12.55 20.79
CA ARG A 83 -9.20 11.08 20.70
C ARG A 83 -9.62 10.61 19.31
N VAL A 84 -8.76 9.83 18.65
CA VAL A 84 -9.01 9.23 17.32
C VAL A 84 -8.91 7.73 17.46
N LYS A 85 -10.03 7.01 17.35
CA LYS A 85 -10.05 5.54 17.35
C LYS A 85 -9.57 5.03 16.00
N VAL A 86 -8.62 4.09 16.03
CA VAL A 86 -8.07 3.44 14.83
C VAL A 86 -7.96 1.94 15.05
N VAL A 87 -8.37 1.15 14.08
CA VAL A 87 -8.38 -0.32 14.17
C VAL A 87 -6.96 -0.88 14.22
N PHE A 88 -6.72 -1.83 15.15
CA PHE A 88 -5.43 -2.49 15.32
C PHE A 88 -5.43 -3.95 14.86
N ASP A 89 -6.60 -4.54 14.60
CA ASP A 89 -6.82 -5.93 14.20
C ASP A 89 -6.87 -6.14 12.66
N GLN A 90 -6.39 -5.16 11.91
CA GLN A 90 -6.18 -5.22 10.46
C GLN A 90 -4.71 -4.95 10.17
N ALA A 91 -3.99 -5.97 9.67
CA ALA A 91 -2.57 -5.90 9.38
C ALA A 91 -2.29 -5.82 7.88
N GLY A 92 -1.38 -4.96 7.50
CA GLY A 92 -0.97 -4.74 6.12
C GLY A 92 0.37 -4.02 6.02
N THR A 93 0.65 -3.44 4.87
CA THR A 93 1.85 -2.63 4.69
C THR A 93 1.50 -1.34 3.94
N PRO A 94 1.80 -0.17 4.51
CA PRO A 94 1.65 1.10 3.80
C PRO A 94 2.58 1.18 2.59
N THR A 95 2.12 1.83 1.53
CA THR A 95 2.92 2.05 0.32
C THR A 95 2.99 3.54 0.00
N TYR A 96 4.19 4.10 0.02
CA TYR A 96 4.42 5.45 -0.45
C TYR A 96 4.40 5.48 -1.99
N ALA A 97 3.51 6.26 -2.56
CA ALA A 97 3.32 6.31 -4.02
C ALA A 97 4.59 6.72 -4.78
N ALA A 98 5.45 7.56 -4.20
CA ALA A 98 6.72 7.92 -4.82
C ALA A 98 7.68 6.72 -4.92
N ASP A 99 7.66 5.77 -3.96
CA ASP A 99 8.49 4.57 -4.03
C ASP A 99 7.98 3.61 -5.11
N LEU A 100 6.66 3.43 -5.22
CA LEU A 100 6.05 2.65 -6.30
C LEU A 100 6.36 3.29 -7.67
N ALA A 101 6.21 4.61 -7.81
CA ALA A 101 6.53 5.32 -9.04
C ALA A 101 8.02 5.21 -9.39
N GLY A 102 8.91 5.29 -8.39
CA GLY A 102 10.35 5.10 -8.57
C GLY A 102 10.70 3.69 -9.04
N ALA A 103 10.03 2.66 -8.50
CA ALA A 103 10.20 1.28 -8.96
C ALA A 103 9.75 1.12 -10.42
N ILE A 104 8.58 1.65 -10.78
CA ILE A 104 8.06 1.64 -12.16
C ILE A 104 9.04 2.36 -13.10
N HIS A 105 9.50 3.55 -12.71
CA HIS A 105 10.47 4.29 -13.52
C HIS A 105 11.77 3.50 -13.73
N ARG A 106 12.28 2.81 -12.71
CA ARG A 106 13.48 1.98 -12.82
C ARG A 106 13.27 0.80 -13.76
N MET A 107 12.11 0.09 -13.66
CA MET A 107 11.77 -0.99 -14.58
C MET A 107 11.71 -0.52 -16.05
N ILE A 108 11.15 0.66 -16.30
CA ILE A 108 11.05 1.25 -17.64
C ILE A 108 12.41 1.69 -18.16
N SER A 109 13.16 2.45 -17.37
CA SER A 109 14.44 3.04 -17.80
C SER A 109 15.54 2.01 -18.04
N SER A 110 15.52 0.90 -17.28
CA SER A 110 16.44 -0.24 -17.51
C SER A 110 16.02 -1.13 -18.67
N GLY A 111 14.77 -1.02 -19.16
CA GLY A 111 14.19 -1.93 -20.13
C GLY A 111 13.85 -3.31 -19.59
N ALA A 112 14.03 -3.54 -18.28
CA ALA A 112 13.82 -4.84 -17.63
C ALA A 112 12.35 -5.33 -17.63
N TYR A 113 11.40 -4.45 -17.93
CA TYR A 113 10.00 -4.82 -18.07
C TYR A 113 9.74 -5.76 -19.27
N ARG A 114 10.61 -5.74 -20.28
CA ARG A 114 10.48 -6.59 -21.48
C ARG A 114 10.91 -8.02 -21.19
N GLY A 115 10.03 -8.99 -21.52
CA GLY A 115 10.26 -10.41 -21.24
C GLY A 115 10.05 -10.81 -19.78
N ASN A 116 9.55 -9.86 -18.96
CA ASN A 116 9.19 -10.08 -17.56
C ASN A 116 7.73 -9.68 -17.30
N GLU A 117 6.85 -9.89 -18.27
CA GLU A 117 5.42 -9.67 -18.15
C GLU A 117 4.82 -10.55 -17.05
N GLY A 118 3.77 -10.07 -16.40
CA GLY A 118 3.08 -10.83 -15.37
C GLY A 118 2.60 -10.00 -14.19
N THR A 119 2.14 -10.70 -13.15
CA THR A 119 1.67 -10.09 -11.91
C THR A 119 2.81 -10.05 -10.89
N TYR A 120 2.92 -8.91 -10.22
CA TYR A 120 3.91 -8.62 -9.17
C TYR A 120 3.26 -7.90 -8.00
N HIS A 121 3.84 -8.06 -6.83
CA HIS A 121 3.44 -7.33 -5.63
C HIS A 121 4.43 -6.22 -5.30
N PHE A 122 3.92 -5.05 -4.94
CA PHE A 122 4.73 -3.95 -4.44
C PHE A 122 4.04 -3.24 -3.26
N SER A 123 4.70 -3.21 -2.13
CA SER A 123 4.46 -2.31 -0.99
C SER A 123 5.80 -1.97 -0.36
N ASN A 124 5.88 -0.97 0.52
CA ASN A 124 7.10 -0.80 1.31
C ASN A 124 7.38 -2.04 2.18
N GLU A 125 8.59 -2.19 2.72
CA GLU A 125 8.93 -3.32 3.59
C GLU A 125 8.34 -3.14 4.99
N GLY A 126 8.17 -4.24 5.73
CA GLY A 126 7.61 -4.29 7.07
C GLY A 126 6.11 -4.57 7.08
N VAL A 127 5.54 -4.65 8.27
CA VAL A 127 4.12 -4.91 8.53
C VAL A 127 3.69 -4.05 9.71
N CYS A 128 2.48 -3.49 9.65
CA CYS A 128 1.88 -2.76 10.75
C CYS A 128 0.34 -2.88 10.71
N SER A 129 -0.34 -2.52 11.81
CA SER A 129 -1.77 -2.27 11.80
C SER A 129 -2.07 -0.83 11.34
N TRP A 130 -3.34 -0.53 11.06
CA TRP A 130 -3.76 0.86 10.84
C TRP A 130 -3.50 1.73 12.07
N TYR A 131 -3.63 1.16 13.29
CA TYR A 131 -3.30 1.85 14.52
C TYR A 131 -1.82 2.21 14.60
N ASP A 132 -0.91 1.25 14.34
CA ASP A 132 0.53 1.49 14.35
C ASP A 132 0.90 2.57 13.34
N PHE A 133 0.30 2.50 12.14
CA PHE A 133 0.53 3.51 11.10
C PHE A 133 0.05 4.90 11.52
N ALA A 134 -1.15 5.01 12.11
CA ALA A 134 -1.68 6.28 12.59
C ALA A 134 -0.87 6.85 13.76
N HIS A 135 -0.44 5.99 14.69
CA HIS A 135 0.42 6.35 15.80
C HIS A 135 1.75 6.92 15.31
N GLU A 136 2.41 6.25 14.36
CA GLU A 136 3.68 6.69 13.80
C GLU A 136 3.55 7.99 12.99
N ILE A 137 2.43 8.20 12.29
CA ILE A 137 2.12 9.49 11.64
C ILE A 137 2.11 10.61 12.68
N ALA A 138 1.48 10.39 13.85
CA ALA A 138 1.45 11.38 14.91
C ALA A 138 2.85 11.67 15.48
N VAL A 139 3.63 10.62 15.76
CA VAL A 139 5.01 10.74 16.28
C VAL A 139 5.88 11.54 15.32
N LEU A 140 5.94 11.15 14.06
CA LEU A 140 6.80 11.77 13.05
C LEU A 140 6.36 13.20 12.69
N ALA A 141 5.07 13.52 12.86
CA ALA A 141 4.55 14.87 12.64
C ALA A 141 4.68 15.78 13.87
N GLY A 142 5.25 15.31 14.99
CA GLY A 142 5.34 16.09 16.24
C GLY A 142 3.98 16.34 16.90
N LEU A 143 2.97 15.51 16.62
CA LEU A 143 1.65 15.55 17.26
C LEU A 143 1.64 14.61 18.47
N ASP A 144 0.64 14.78 19.34
CA ASP A 144 0.49 13.91 20.51
C ASP A 144 -0.03 12.50 20.11
N PRO A 145 0.81 11.46 20.14
CA PRO A 145 0.40 10.11 19.76
C PRO A 145 -0.59 9.46 20.74
N ALA A 146 -0.70 9.95 21.98
CA ALA A 146 -1.67 9.47 22.95
C ALA A 146 -3.13 9.77 22.53
N ARG A 147 -3.34 10.63 21.55
CA ARG A 147 -4.65 10.88 20.94
C ARG A 147 -5.10 9.74 20.02
N VAL A 148 -4.18 8.93 19.50
CA VAL A 148 -4.49 7.76 18.66
C VAL A 148 -4.77 6.57 19.57
N ILE A 149 -6.01 6.06 19.55
CA ILE A 149 -6.48 5.01 20.46
C ILE A 149 -6.78 3.75 19.66
N PRO A 150 -6.23 2.57 20.04
CA PRO A 150 -6.57 1.31 19.37
C PRO A 150 -8.03 0.92 19.62
N CYS A 151 -8.67 0.35 18.61
CA CYS A 151 -9.98 -0.25 18.72
C CYS A 151 -10.09 -1.50 17.85
N HIS A 152 -11.05 -2.37 18.13
CA HIS A 152 -11.38 -3.49 17.26
C HIS A 152 -12.18 -3.04 16.03
N SER A 153 -12.13 -3.80 14.95
CA SER A 153 -12.93 -3.56 13.75
C SER A 153 -14.43 -3.52 14.02
N GLU A 154 -14.89 -4.30 14.99
CA GLU A 154 -16.29 -4.37 15.45
C GLU A 154 -16.76 -3.04 16.08
N GLU A 155 -15.86 -2.29 16.68
CA GLU A 155 -16.14 -0.96 17.25
C GLU A 155 -16.18 0.15 16.19
N PHE A 156 -15.70 -0.14 14.99
CA PHE A 156 -15.61 0.82 13.89
C PHE A 156 -16.37 0.28 12.67
N PRO A 157 -17.70 0.31 12.68
CA PRO A 157 -18.50 -0.27 11.60
C PRO A 157 -18.18 0.42 10.27
N SER A 158 -17.86 -0.38 9.27
CA SER A 158 -17.59 0.06 7.91
C SER A 158 -18.60 -0.57 6.95
N PRO A 159 -19.15 0.17 5.99
CA PRO A 159 -20.03 -0.40 4.98
C PRO A 159 -19.33 -1.38 4.03
N VAL A 160 -18.00 -1.39 4.07
CA VAL A 160 -17.15 -2.28 3.25
C VAL A 160 -16.34 -3.17 4.17
N GLU A 161 -16.46 -4.48 3.97
CA GLU A 161 -15.61 -5.46 4.64
C GLU A 161 -14.15 -5.28 4.18
N ARG A 162 -13.25 -5.13 5.15
CA ARG A 162 -11.81 -4.96 4.89
C ARG A 162 -11.05 -6.23 5.25
N PRO A 163 -10.03 -6.61 4.48
CA PRO A 163 -9.17 -7.73 4.82
C PRO A 163 -8.53 -7.54 6.20
N ARG A 164 -8.59 -8.58 7.04
CA ARG A 164 -7.88 -8.57 8.35
C ARG A 164 -6.36 -8.68 8.17
N TYR A 165 -5.94 -9.36 7.10
CA TYR A 165 -4.54 -9.53 6.75
C TYR A 165 -4.33 -9.30 5.24
N SER A 166 -3.57 -8.27 4.89
CA SER A 166 -3.34 -7.86 3.49
C SER A 166 -1.85 -7.67 3.15
N VAL A 167 -0.97 -8.33 3.89
CA VAL A 167 0.47 -8.28 3.64
C VAL A 167 0.80 -9.01 2.35
N LEU A 168 1.56 -8.34 1.47
CA LEU A 168 2.02 -8.88 0.19
C LEU A 168 3.47 -9.38 0.29
N ASP A 169 3.75 -10.54 -0.27
CA ASP A 169 5.12 -11.01 -0.51
C ASP A 169 5.69 -10.25 -1.72
N LYS A 170 6.86 -9.67 -1.57
CA LYS A 170 7.53 -8.84 -2.58
C LYS A 170 8.80 -9.50 -3.14
N THR A 171 9.02 -10.76 -2.81
CA THR A 171 10.22 -11.51 -3.23
C THR A 171 10.36 -11.51 -4.75
N LYS A 172 9.29 -11.84 -5.45
CA LYS A 172 9.29 -11.92 -6.92
C LYS A 172 9.72 -10.61 -7.59
N ILE A 173 9.13 -9.47 -7.21
CA ILE A 173 9.47 -8.18 -7.84
C ILE A 173 10.90 -7.76 -7.52
N LYS A 174 11.37 -8.02 -6.29
CA LYS A 174 12.75 -7.71 -5.88
C LYS A 174 13.77 -8.51 -6.67
N GLU A 175 13.57 -9.81 -6.81
CA GLU A 175 14.48 -10.69 -7.55
C GLU A 175 14.45 -10.41 -9.06
N THR A 176 13.25 -10.25 -9.66
CA THR A 176 13.10 -10.04 -11.11
C THR A 176 13.71 -8.72 -11.56
N PHE A 177 13.53 -7.64 -10.79
CA PHE A 177 13.92 -6.29 -11.21
C PHE A 177 15.10 -5.73 -10.40
N ASN A 178 15.74 -6.54 -9.56
CA ASN A 178 16.83 -6.13 -8.67
C ASN A 178 16.49 -4.85 -7.89
N LEU A 179 15.31 -4.86 -7.23
CA LEU A 179 14.80 -3.72 -6.49
C LEU A 179 15.13 -3.83 -5.00
N THR A 180 15.58 -2.74 -4.41
CA THR A 180 15.59 -2.53 -2.97
C THR A 180 14.38 -1.69 -2.60
N ILE A 181 13.53 -2.21 -1.74
CA ILE A 181 12.30 -1.54 -1.30
C ILE A 181 12.53 -0.93 0.08
N PRO A 182 12.28 0.36 0.29
CA PRO A 182 12.45 0.99 1.58
C PRO A 182 11.46 0.46 2.64
N TYR A 183 11.85 0.55 3.91
CA TYR A 183 10.95 0.26 5.02
C TYR A 183 9.82 1.30 5.12
N TRP A 184 8.62 0.88 5.51
CA TRP A 184 7.43 1.72 5.46
C TRP A 184 7.54 3.00 6.33
N ARG A 185 8.23 2.91 7.48
CA ARG A 185 8.42 4.05 8.37
C ARG A 185 9.31 5.13 7.73
N ASP A 186 10.42 4.71 7.11
CA ASP A 186 11.34 5.63 6.43
C ASP A 186 10.66 6.30 5.21
N ALA A 187 9.80 5.53 4.53
CA ALA A 187 8.97 6.04 3.45
C ALA A 187 7.93 7.07 3.93
N LEU A 188 7.33 6.82 5.11
CA LEU A 188 6.40 7.77 5.75
C LEU A 188 7.11 9.07 6.12
N GLU A 189 8.29 9.00 6.73
CA GLU A 189 9.10 10.16 7.10
C GLU A 189 9.36 11.06 5.88
N ARG A 190 9.84 10.49 4.77
CA ARG A 190 10.05 11.21 3.50
C ARG A 190 8.77 11.86 2.95
N CYS A 191 7.62 11.20 3.09
CA CYS A 191 6.34 11.78 2.68
C CYS A 191 5.96 12.97 3.56
N LEU A 192 6.15 12.86 4.88
CA LEU A 192 5.85 13.94 5.83
C LEU A 192 6.78 15.14 5.65
N GLU A 193 8.05 14.94 5.37
CA GLU A 193 9.00 15.99 5.01
C GLU A 193 8.49 16.78 3.79
N ARG A 194 8.05 16.08 2.73
CA ARG A 194 7.50 16.71 1.53
C ARG A 194 6.17 17.42 1.77
N LEU A 195 5.40 16.97 2.74
CA LEU A 195 4.19 17.66 3.18
C LEU A 195 4.47 18.92 3.99
N GLY A 196 5.75 19.17 4.35
CA GLY A 196 6.12 20.26 5.24
C GLY A 196 5.63 20.07 6.67
N ALA A 197 5.31 18.82 7.05
CA ALA A 197 5.01 18.48 8.43
C ALA A 197 6.31 18.59 9.25
N GLN A 198 6.26 19.28 10.39
CA GLN A 198 7.40 19.33 11.31
C GLN A 198 7.63 17.92 11.86
N THR A 199 8.67 17.25 11.40
CA THR A 199 9.13 16.03 12.04
C THR A 199 9.60 16.39 13.44
N ALA A 200 9.24 15.58 14.44
CA ALA A 200 9.77 15.71 15.78
C ALA A 200 11.29 15.65 15.67
N GLY A 201 11.91 16.84 15.80
CA GLY A 201 13.32 17.02 15.52
C GLY A 201 14.15 16.04 16.30
N THR A 202 15.18 15.55 15.67
CA THR A 202 16.32 14.88 16.29
C THR A 202 16.90 15.79 17.38
N ALA A 203 16.26 15.79 18.53
CA ALA A 203 16.90 16.27 19.76
C ALA A 203 17.75 15.10 20.27
N ILE A 204 19.02 15.13 19.92
CA ILE A 204 20.07 14.36 20.59
C ILE A 204 20.35 15.04 21.93
#